data_8b0e4b4d0eabe282d13c483d9f45643e
#
_entry.id   8b0e4b4d0eabe282d13c483d9f45643e
#
_cell.length_a   1.000
_cell.length_b   1.000
_cell.length_c   1.000
_cell.angle_alpha   90.00
_cell.angle_beta   90.00
_cell.angle_gamma   90.00
#
_symmetry.space_group_name_H-M   'P 1'
#
loop_
_entity.id
_entity.type
_entity.pdbx_description
1 polymer ?
#
loop_
_entity_poly.entity_id
_entity_poly.type
_entity_poly.pdbx_seq_one_letter_code
_entity_poly.pdbx_strand_id
1 'polypeptide(L)'
;MRTLTLVALLTLSLGSLVHAQDAKNFTDKATRSRGNSGARDPNIKSENTVNKVKPDIPAPPSKGGTARAEYCQVHVDNRTNLIIKVYVDGTYRGLVGPWGDLYTYTLAGATGLYARADFDDGTYSSWGPRTTSCYGVQTWTLTP
;
A
#
# COMPACT_ATOMS: atom_id res chain seq x y z
N MET A 1 -9.33 31.22 -66.51
CA MET A 1 -10.04 30.53 -65.41
C MET A 1 -9.03 29.74 -64.69
N ARG A 2 -8.64 30.16 -63.47
CA ARG A 2 -7.63 29.47 -62.57
C ARG A 2 -8.41 28.90 -61.40
N THR A 3 -8.50 27.57 -61.30
CA THR A 3 -9.13 26.86 -60.24
C THR A 3 -8.11 26.76 -59.08
N LEU A 4 -8.42 27.41 -57.92
CA LEU A 4 -7.70 27.24 -56.67
C LEU A 4 -8.21 25.96 -55.94
N THR A 5 -7.32 25.00 -55.78
CA THR A 5 -7.61 23.80 -54.97
C THR A 5 -7.20 24.09 -53.53
N LEU A 6 -8.18 24.15 -52.64
CA LEU A 6 -7.99 24.32 -51.18
C LEU A 6 -7.67 22.95 -50.59
N VAL A 7 -6.45 22.74 -50.12
CA VAL A 7 -6.05 21.55 -49.34
C VAL A 7 -6.27 21.87 -47.88
N ALA A 8 -7.29 21.22 -47.28
CA ALA A 8 -7.55 21.30 -45.86
C ALA A 8 -6.64 20.30 -45.15
N LEU A 9 -5.64 20.80 -44.39
CA LEU A 9 -4.85 19.97 -43.46
C LEU A 9 -5.66 19.69 -42.20
N LEU A 10 -6.09 18.44 -42.07
CA LEU A 10 -6.74 17.92 -40.86
C LEU A 10 -5.64 17.50 -39.89
N THR A 11 -5.31 18.33 -38.88
CA THR A 11 -4.38 17.98 -37.79
C THR A 11 -5.13 17.13 -36.77
N LEU A 12 -4.89 15.81 -36.80
CA LEU A 12 -5.31 14.91 -35.68
C LEU A 12 -4.45 15.21 -34.49
N SER A 13 -4.98 15.90 -33.47
CA SER A 13 -4.39 15.99 -32.14
C SER A 13 -4.65 14.67 -31.42
N LEU A 14 -3.62 13.80 -31.32
CA LEU A 14 -3.64 12.69 -30.41
C LEU A 14 -3.57 13.25 -28.97
N GLY A 15 -4.73 13.41 -28.36
CA GLY A 15 -4.84 13.66 -26.92
C GLY A 15 -4.34 12.44 -26.16
N SER A 16 -3.17 12.56 -25.54
CA SER A 16 -2.68 11.57 -24.58
C SER A 16 -3.67 11.52 -23.42
N LEU A 17 -4.47 10.45 -23.34
CA LEU A 17 -5.27 10.11 -22.16
C LEU A 17 -4.30 9.76 -21.05
N VAL A 18 -3.92 10.76 -20.25
CA VAL A 18 -3.30 10.52 -18.95
C VAL A 18 -4.38 9.86 -18.10
N HIS A 19 -4.30 8.54 -17.95
CA HIS A 19 -5.11 7.83 -16.97
C HIS A 19 -4.63 8.30 -15.60
N ALA A 20 -5.40 9.19 -14.98
CA ALA A 20 -5.28 9.46 -13.56
C ALA A 20 -5.58 8.12 -12.85
N GLN A 21 -4.55 7.50 -12.29
CA GLN A 21 -4.73 6.32 -11.45
C GLN A 21 -5.46 6.80 -10.20
N ASP A 22 -6.74 6.46 -10.07
CA ASP A 22 -7.55 6.77 -8.92
C ASP A 22 -6.87 6.18 -7.68
N ALA A 23 -6.41 7.06 -6.79
CA ALA A 23 -5.91 6.66 -5.47
C ALA A 23 -7.07 5.96 -4.74
N LYS A 24 -6.95 4.65 -4.55
CA LYS A 24 -7.96 3.90 -3.80
C LYS A 24 -7.77 4.16 -2.33
N ASN A 25 -8.80 4.68 -1.70
CA ASN A 25 -8.85 4.89 -0.25
C ASN A 25 -9.82 3.87 0.35
N PHE A 26 -9.41 3.21 1.42
CA PHE A 26 -10.29 2.33 2.16
C PHE A 26 -9.98 2.38 3.66
N THR A 27 -10.99 2.03 4.46
CA THR A 27 -10.92 2.07 5.91
C THR A 27 -11.22 0.69 6.46
N ASP A 28 -10.42 0.23 7.40
CA ASP A 28 -10.68 -0.98 8.18
C ASP A 28 -10.86 -0.63 9.65
N LYS A 29 -11.78 -1.35 10.30
CA LYS A 29 -12.00 -1.29 11.74
C LYS A 29 -11.21 -2.36 12.47
N ALA A 30 -10.78 -2.05 13.68
CA ALA A 30 -10.11 -3.00 14.55
C ALA A 30 -11.03 -4.19 14.90
N THR A 31 -10.48 -5.38 14.82
CA THR A 31 -11.07 -6.60 15.37
C THR A 31 -10.23 -7.06 16.53
N ARG A 32 -10.82 -7.13 17.74
CA ARG A 32 -10.10 -7.61 18.92
C ARG A 32 -10.16 -9.13 19.00
N SER A 33 -9.00 -9.73 19.22
CA SER A 33 -8.84 -11.18 19.33
C SER A 33 -7.99 -11.54 20.53
N ARG A 34 -8.18 -12.74 21.08
CA ARG A 34 -7.26 -13.32 22.05
C ARG A 34 -6.11 -13.99 21.32
N GLY A 35 -4.88 -13.72 21.76
CA GLY A 35 -3.71 -14.44 21.28
C GLY A 35 -3.88 -15.93 21.59
N ASN A 36 -3.60 -16.79 20.61
CA ASN A 36 -3.49 -18.21 20.87
C ASN A 36 -2.01 -18.45 21.21
N SER A 37 -1.73 -18.72 22.47
CA SER A 37 -0.37 -18.98 22.95
C SER A 37 0.24 -20.16 22.17
N GLY A 38 1.18 -19.86 21.27
CA GLY A 38 1.93 -20.84 20.49
C GLY A 38 1.52 -21.03 19.03
N ALA A 39 0.39 -20.49 18.56
CA ALA A 39 0.03 -20.54 17.16
C ALA A 39 0.57 -19.30 16.42
N ARG A 40 1.31 -19.54 15.34
CA ARG A 40 1.79 -18.47 14.47
C ARG A 40 0.60 -17.86 13.72
N ASP A 41 0.51 -16.52 13.73
CA ASP A 41 -0.50 -15.81 12.95
C ASP A 41 -0.31 -16.09 11.44
N PRO A 42 -1.29 -16.67 10.75
CA PRO A 42 -1.17 -17.05 9.34
C PRO A 42 -0.95 -15.85 8.41
N ASN A 43 -1.28 -14.64 8.86
CA ASN A 43 -1.11 -13.41 8.10
C ASN A 43 0.32 -12.86 8.17
N ILE A 44 1.17 -13.44 9.04
CA ILE A 44 2.56 -13.01 9.27
C ILE A 44 3.50 -14.08 8.73
N LYS A 45 4.17 -13.81 7.62
CA LYS A 45 5.18 -14.69 7.03
C LYS A 45 6.56 -14.45 7.63
N SER A 46 6.91 -13.19 7.86
CA SER A 46 8.16 -12.82 8.52
C SER A 46 7.90 -11.76 9.58
N GLU A 47 8.26 -12.08 10.83
CA GLU A 47 8.27 -11.14 11.93
C GLU A 47 9.69 -10.63 12.10
N ASN A 48 9.88 -9.33 11.94
CA ASN A 48 11.12 -8.71 12.33
C ASN A 48 11.13 -8.63 13.87
N THR A 49 11.87 -9.53 14.49
CA THR A 49 12.32 -9.28 15.87
C THR A 49 13.15 -8.01 15.85
N VAL A 50 12.74 -7.06 16.65
CA VAL A 50 13.06 -5.63 16.72
C VAL A 50 14.55 -5.21 16.52
N ASN A 51 15.49 -6.11 16.27
CA ASN A 51 16.92 -5.80 16.28
C ASN A 51 17.77 -6.33 15.11
N LYS A 52 17.27 -6.98 14.07
CA LYS A 52 18.19 -7.62 13.11
C LYS A 52 17.92 -7.52 11.62
N VAL A 53 16.77 -7.06 11.16
CA VAL A 53 16.55 -7.00 9.71
C VAL A 53 15.92 -5.65 9.36
N LYS A 54 16.62 -4.86 8.54
CA LYS A 54 15.98 -3.76 7.81
C LYS A 54 14.73 -4.33 7.13
N PRO A 55 13.56 -3.67 7.25
CA PRO A 55 12.41 -4.08 6.46
C PRO A 55 12.86 -4.12 5.00
N ASP A 56 12.57 -5.24 4.32
CA ASP A 56 12.81 -5.38 2.88
C ASP A 56 11.80 -4.49 2.13
N ILE A 57 12.06 -3.20 2.23
CA ILE A 57 11.30 -2.17 1.53
C ILE A 57 11.95 -2.08 0.15
N PRO A 58 11.26 -2.46 -0.93
CA PRO A 58 11.76 -2.21 -2.27
C PRO A 58 12.16 -0.74 -2.39
N ALA A 59 13.38 -0.47 -2.84
CA ALA A 59 13.81 0.90 -3.06
C ALA A 59 12.87 1.56 -4.08
N PRO A 60 12.48 2.83 -3.87
CA PRO A 60 11.72 3.55 -4.87
C PRO A 60 12.49 3.54 -6.20
N PRO A 61 11.79 3.45 -7.34
CA PRO A 61 12.45 3.36 -8.65
C PRO A 61 13.36 4.57 -8.86
N SER A 62 14.63 4.30 -9.20
CA SER A 62 15.57 5.34 -9.55
C SER A 62 15.09 6.05 -10.83
N LYS A 63 15.19 7.38 -10.86
CA LYS A 63 14.92 8.17 -12.06
C LYS A 63 15.84 7.69 -13.20
N GLY A 64 15.29 7.03 -14.23
CA GLY A 64 15.99 6.73 -15.46
C GLY A 64 16.04 5.28 -15.95
N GLY A 65 15.42 4.33 -15.27
CA GLY A 65 15.38 2.94 -15.71
C GLY A 65 14.21 2.63 -16.68
N THR A 66 14.50 2.03 -17.82
CA THR A 66 13.53 1.67 -18.87
C THR A 66 12.71 0.39 -18.57
N ALA A 67 12.87 -0.24 -17.45
CA ALA A 67 12.02 -1.33 -16.98
C ALA A 67 11.33 -0.89 -15.68
N ARG A 68 10.16 -0.28 -15.82
CA ARG A 68 9.29 0.02 -14.67
C ARG A 68 8.67 -1.28 -14.20
N ALA A 69 9.29 -1.93 -13.21
CA ALA A 69 8.48 -2.66 -12.27
C ALA A 69 7.51 -1.60 -11.70
N GLU A 70 6.22 -1.76 -11.99
CA GLU A 70 5.22 -0.83 -11.46
C GLU A 70 5.20 -1.05 -9.94
N TYR A 71 5.54 -0.03 -9.20
CA TYR A 71 5.45 -0.03 -7.75
C TYR A 71 4.15 0.62 -7.32
N CYS A 72 3.60 0.11 -6.25
CA CYS A 72 2.52 0.74 -5.53
C CYS A 72 3.03 1.28 -4.21
N GLN A 73 2.67 2.51 -3.88
CA GLN A 73 2.88 3.09 -2.57
C GLN A 73 1.64 2.83 -1.70
N VAL A 74 1.85 2.20 -0.55
CA VAL A 74 0.83 2.05 0.48
C VAL A 74 1.07 3.11 1.56
N HIS A 75 0.12 4.01 1.70
CA HIS A 75 0.06 4.98 2.79
C HIS A 75 -0.88 4.42 3.86
N VAL A 76 -0.36 4.11 5.03
CA VAL A 76 -1.11 3.66 6.19
C VAL A 76 -1.36 4.84 7.11
N ASP A 77 -2.63 5.18 7.33
CA ASP A 77 -3.08 6.28 8.18
C ASP A 77 -3.71 5.69 9.46
N ASN A 78 -3.01 5.80 10.58
CA ASN A 78 -3.45 5.28 11.87
C ASN A 78 -4.33 6.30 12.60
N ARG A 79 -5.63 6.07 12.62
CA ARG A 79 -6.63 6.86 13.35
C ARG A 79 -6.97 6.27 14.72
N THR A 80 -5.98 5.63 15.35
CA THR A 80 -6.13 5.07 16.70
C THR A 80 -5.06 5.63 17.63
N ASN A 81 -5.22 5.37 18.93
CA ASN A 81 -4.22 5.68 19.95
C ASN A 81 -3.20 4.55 20.17
N LEU A 82 -3.11 3.58 19.24
CA LEU A 82 -2.29 2.39 19.36
C LEU A 82 -1.02 2.48 18.51
N ILE A 83 0.03 1.78 18.95
CA ILE A 83 1.19 1.48 18.11
C ILE A 83 0.89 0.21 17.34
N ILE A 84 0.95 0.28 16.02
CA ILE A 84 0.48 -0.78 15.13
C ILE A 84 1.64 -1.30 14.28
N LYS A 85 1.82 -2.61 14.25
CA LYS A 85 2.71 -3.32 13.31
C LYS A 85 2.02 -3.48 11.97
N VAL A 86 2.68 -3.10 10.89
CA VAL A 86 2.14 -3.18 9.54
C VAL A 86 2.85 -4.26 8.75
N TYR A 87 2.07 -5.06 8.03
CA TYR A 87 2.54 -6.14 7.17
C TYR A 87 1.94 -5.97 5.77
N VAL A 88 2.79 -6.06 4.75
CA VAL A 88 2.38 -6.09 3.35
C VAL A 88 2.86 -7.40 2.75
N ASP A 89 1.95 -8.16 2.15
CA ASP A 89 2.19 -9.51 1.64
C ASP A 89 2.74 -10.49 2.70
N GLY A 90 2.38 -10.24 3.96
CA GLY A 90 2.85 -10.98 5.12
C GLY A 90 4.24 -10.60 5.60
N THR A 91 4.89 -9.62 4.99
CA THR A 91 6.21 -9.12 5.38
C THR A 91 6.06 -7.86 6.22
N TYR A 92 6.76 -7.82 7.36
CA TYR A 92 6.79 -6.65 8.24
C TYR A 92 7.36 -5.42 7.51
N ARG A 93 6.66 -4.29 7.61
CA ARG A 93 7.05 -3.03 6.96
C ARG A 93 7.38 -1.91 7.94
N GLY A 94 6.97 -2.02 9.17
CA GLY A 94 7.28 -1.03 10.19
C GLY A 94 6.19 -0.90 11.25
N LEU A 95 6.42 0.07 12.13
CA LEU A 95 5.46 0.50 13.15
C LEU A 95 4.87 1.84 12.72
N VAL A 96 3.57 1.98 12.92
CA VAL A 96 2.91 3.29 12.84
C VAL A 96 2.45 3.68 14.25
N GLY A 97 2.88 4.85 14.69
CA GLY A 97 2.52 5.39 16.01
C GLY A 97 1.07 5.86 16.07
N PRO A 98 0.59 6.21 17.29
CA PRO A 98 -0.75 6.78 17.46
C PRO A 98 -0.94 8.02 16.59
N TRP A 99 -2.06 8.08 15.86
CA TRP A 99 -2.43 9.21 14.99
C TRP A 99 -1.38 9.57 13.95
N GLY A 100 -0.52 8.59 13.60
CA GLY A 100 0.60 8.76 12.67
C GLY A 100 0.37 8.07 11.33
N ASP A 101 1.36 8.25 10.47
CA ASP A 101 1.39 7.75 9.11
C ASP A 101 2.60 6.85 8.87
N LEU A 102 2.45 5.86 8.00
CA LEU A 102 3.52 5.03 7.48
C LEU A 102 3.40 4.93 5.96
N TYR A 103 4.51 5.22 5.27
CA TYR A 103 4.60 5.02 3.82
C TYR A 103 5.49 3.82 3.53
N THR A 104 4.99 2.88 2.75
CA THR A 104 5.75 1.71 2.29
C THR A 104 5.47 1.43 0.83
N TYR A 105 6.30 0.60 0.21
CA TYR A 105 6.19 0.26 -1.21
C TYR A 105 6.07 -1.25 -1.38
N THR A 106 5.33 -1.65 -2.40
CA THR A 106 5.25 -3.04 -2.86
C THR A 106 5.23 -3.06 -4.39
N LEU A 107 5.34 -4.24 -4.98
CA LEU A 107 5.11 -4.41 -6.41
C LEU A 107 3.65 -4.14 -6.74
N ALA A 108 3.38 -3.51 -7.87
CA ALA A 108 2.02 -3.31 -8.34
C ALA A 108 1.33 -4.65 -8.59
N GLY A 109 0.04 -4.73 -8.28
CA GLY A 109 -0.75 -5.93 -8.45
C GLY A 109 -1.55 -6.31 -7.22
N ALA A 110 -1.85 -7.60 -7.08
CA ALA A 110 -2.55 -8.11 -5.92
C ALA A 110 -1.66 -8.02 -4.68
N THR A 111 -2.12 -7.28 -3.66
CA THR A 111 -1.38 -6.97 -2.45
C THR A 111 -2.21 -7.33 -1.23
N GLY A 112 -1.60 -8.11 -0.33
CA GLY A 112 -2.18 -8.46 0.96
C GLY A 112 -1.79 -7.44 2.03
N LEU A 113 -2.76 -6.86 2.72
CA LEU A 113 -2.56 -5.90 3.80
C LEU A 113 -3.03 -6.48 5.13
N TYR A 114 -2.20 -6.39 6.14
CA TYR A 114 -2.51 -6.81 7.50
C TYR A 114 -1.81 -5.90 8.50
N ALA A 115 -2.50 -5.55 9.58
CA ALA A 115 -1.92 -4.77 10.66
C ALA A 115 -2.35 -5.31 12.03
N ARG A 116 -1.51 -5.14 13.04
CA ARG A 116 -1.75 -5.69 14.36
C ARG A 116 -1.15 -4.82 15.46
N ALA A 117 -1.90 -4.64 16.54
CA ALA A 117 -1.44 -4.09 17.81
C ALA A 117 -1.56 -5.15 18.90
N ASP A 118 -0.46 -5.47 19.54
CA ASP A 118 -0.41 -6.46 20.63
C ASP A 118 -0.55 -5.74 21.98
N PHE A 119 -1.22 -6.40 22.95
CA PHE A 119 -1.41 -5.91 24.30
C PHE A 119 -0.71 -6.84 25.34
N ASP A 120 -0.36 -6.28 26.47
CA ASP A 120 0.36 -7.00 27.55
C ASP A 120 -0.47 -8.15 28.17
N ASP A 121 -1.79 -8.10 28.01
CA ASP A 121 -2.72 -9.15 28.47
C ASP A 121 -2.81 -10.36 27.50
N GLY A 122 -1.96 -10.39 26.47
CA GLY A 122 -1.95 -11.44 25.46
C GLY A 122 -3.07 -11.34 24.42
N THR A 123 -3.88 -10.28 24.49
CA THR A 123 -4.86 -9.96 23.43
C THR A 123 -4.21 -9.13 22.34
N TYR A 124 -4.87 -9.00 21.19
CA TYR A 124 -4.45 -8.10 20.13
C TYR A 124 -5.64 -7.50 19.37
N SER A 125 -5.44 -6.38 18.77
CA SER A 125 -6.33 -5.82 17.75
C SER A 125 -5.70 -6.00 16.39
N SER A 126 -6.51 -6.33 15.38
CA SER A 126 -6.04 -6.49 14.01
C SER A 126 -6.95 -5.75 13.02
N TRP A 127 -6.35 -5.36 11.91
CA TRP A 127 -7.00 -4.76 10.74
C TRP A 127 -6.66 -5.62 9.54
N GLY A 128 -7.67 -6.02 8.80
CA GLY A 128 -7.53 -7.03 7.76
C GLY A 128 -7.64 -8.46 8.33
N PRO A 129 -7.16 -9.51 7.59
CA PRO A 129 -6.43 -9.41 6.33
C PRO A 129 -7.29 -8.89 5.17
N ARG A 130 -6.70 -8.07 4.33
CA ARG A 130 -7.34 -7.53 3.13
C ARG A 130 -6.45 -7.78 1.90
N THR A 131 -7.05 -8.28 0.83
CA THR A 131 -6.38 -8.33 -0.47
C THR A 131 -6.96 -7.22 -1.35
N THR A 132 -6.09 -6.45 -1.97
CA THR A 132 -6.45 -5.34 -2.86
C THR A 132 -5.55 -5.33 -4.09
N SER A 133 -6.03 -4.71 -5.17
CA SER A 133 -5.18 -4.42 -6.33
C SER A 133 -4.55 -3.05 -6.13
N CYS A 134 -3.23 -3.04 -5.92
CA CYS A 134 -2.46 -1.85 -5.64
C CYS A 134 -1.71 -1.37 -6.88
N TYR A 135 -2.06 -0.18 -7.36
CA TYR A 135 -1.41 0.51 -8.46
C TYR A 135 -1.30 2.00 -8.11
N GLY A 136 -0.12 2.58 -8.27
CA GLY A 136 0.13 3.97 -7.93
C GLY A 136 0.18 4.22 -6.42
N VAL A 137 -0.76 4.99 -5.89
CA VAL A 137 -0.85 5.30 -4.45
C VAL A 137 -2.16 4.78 -3.89
N GLN A 138 -2.09 4.14 -2.73
CA GLN A 138 -3.25 3.62 -2.03
C GLN A 138 -3.19 4.01 -0.56
N THR A 139 -4.27 4.60 -0.03
CA THR A 139 -4.38 4.94 1.39
C THR A 139 -5.22 3.91 2.13
N TRP A 140 -4.67 3.41 3.21
CA TRP A 140 -5.30 2.47 4.13
C TRP A 140 -5.45 3.09 5.51
N THR A 141 -6.67 3.44 5.86
CA THR A 141 -7.01 4.07 7.15
C THR A 141 -7.41 2.99 8.16
N LEU A 142 -6.72 2.98 9.30
CA LEU A 142 -6.96 2.08 10.43
C LEU A 142 -7.77 2.84 11.51
N THR A 143 -8.95 2.32 11.85
CA THR A 143 -9.84 2.94 12.84
C THR A 143 -10.11 2.01 14.03
N PRO A 144 -10.54 2.54 15.19
CA PRO A 144 -10.94 1.73 16.35
C PRO A 144 -12.06 0.74 16.08
#